data_a352c1bbcdcfa0a0cd71423fbdce8066
#
_entry.id   a352c1bbcdcfa0a0cd71423fbdce8066
#
_cell.length_a   1.000
_cell.length_b   1.000
_cell.length_c   1.000
_cell.angle_alpha   90.00
_cell.angle_beta   90.00
_cell.angle_gamma   90.00
#
_symmetry.space_group_name_H-M   'P 1'
#
loop_
_entity.id
_entity.type
_entity.pdbx_description
1 polymer ?
#
loop_
_entity_poly.entity_id
_entity_poly.type
_entity_poly.pdbx_seq_one_letter_code
_entity_poly.pdbx_strand_id
1 'polypeptide(L)'
;MKKVCVLQPDYSTSDVDYKNYDPPRNLSALLPGCETDHVFLNKLFTYRQLRELKKKKYDVFVNLCEGYLDWSVPSIDVIHCLELLNLPYTGPNEVIYDPSKELMKYVAFCCNVNTPAYIKVTEENAKENISSKLKFPLFIKPAKAGDSLGIDDDSLVNNETKLHE
;
A
#
# COMPACT_ATOMS: atom_id res chain seq x y z
N MET A 1 -4.21 -30.14 5.41
CA MET A 1 -4.91 -28.85 5.50
C MET A 1 -3.84 -27.78 5.50
N LYS A 2 -4.00 -26.70 4.74
CA LYS A 2 -3.04 -25.59 4.73
C LYS A 2 -3.15 -24.78 6.00
N LYS A 3 -2.00 -24.33 6.51
CA LYS A 3 -1.91 -23.54 7.74
C LYS A 3 -1.59 -22.09 7.41
N VAL A 4 -2.50 -21.18 7.74
CA VAL A 4 -2.44 -19.77 7.35
C VAL A 4 -2.37 -18.90 8.60
N CYS A 5 -1.46 -17.91 8.61
CA CYS A 5 -1.40 -16.90 9.64
C CYS A 5 -1.78 -15.54 9.06
N VAL A 6 -2.85 -14.94 9.55
CA VAL A 6 -3.28 -13.58 9.17
C VAL A 6 -2.60 -12.59 10.11
N LEU A 7 -1.76 -11.72 9.56
CA LEU A 7 -1.05 -10.68 10.29
C LEU A 7 -1.84 -9.38 10.20
N GLN A 8 -2.09 -8.76 11.33
CA GLN A 8 -2.82 -7.50 11.44
C GLN A 8 -2.04 -6.52 12.32
N PRO A 9 -2.15 -5.21 12.10
CA PRO A 9 -1.49 -4.24 12.96
C PRO A 9 -2.15 -4.18 14.35
N ASP A 10 -1.31 -4.13 15.39
CA ASP A 10 -1.73 -3.75 16.74
C ASP A 10 -1.64 -2.23 16.88
N TYR A 11 -2.78 -1.58 16.99
CA TYR A 11 -2.89 -0.14 17.13
C TYR A 11 -2.73 0.37 18.57
N SER A 12 -2.43 -0.50 19.53
CA SER A 12 -2.33 -0.12 20.95
C SER A 12 -1.21 0.87 21.24
N THR A 13 -0.22 0.99 20.35
CA THR A 13 0.90 1.95 20.45
C THR A 13 0.70 3.22 19.63
N SER A 14 -0.45 3.37 18.97
CA SER A 14 -0.76 4.54 18.15
C SER A 14 -1.61 5.54 18.90
N ASP A 15 -1.31 6.83 18.75
CA ASP A 15 -2.13 7.92 19.26
C ASP A 15 -3.37 8.19 18.36
N VAL A 16 -3.45 7.52 17.20
CA VAL A 16 -4.56 7.65 16.26
C VAL A 16 -5.56 6.52 16.46
N ASP A 17 -6.85 6.86 16.52
CA ASP A 17 -7.93 5.86 16.60
C ASP A 17 -8.18 5.19 15.26
N TYR A 18 -7.40 4.16 14.95
CA TYR A 18 -7.56 3.36 13.73
C TYR A 18 -8.74 2.38 13.76
N LYS A 19 -9.35 2.11 14.90
CA LYS A 19 -10.37 1.07 15.04
C LYS A 19 -11.61 1.30 14.17
N ASN A 20 -11.91 2.57 13.89
CA ASN A 20 -13.10 2.95 13.13
C ASN A 20 -12.92 2.78 11.61
N TYR A 21 -11.71 2.85 11.08
CA TYR A 21 -11.45 2.71 9.63
C TYR A 21 -10.61 1.50 9.25
N ASP A 22 -9.92 0.88 10.21
CA ASP A 22 -9.25 -0.41 10.00
C ASP A 22 -9.57 -1.40 11.15
N PRO A 23 -10.82 -1.88 11.23
CA PRO A 23 -11.22 -2.81 12.29
C PRO A 23 -10.55 -4.18 12.09
N PRO A 24 -10.34 -4.93 13.18
CA PRO A 24 -9.85 -6.30 13.10
C PRO A 24 -10.67 -7.17 12.15
N ARG A 25 -9.98 -7.93 11.29
CA ARG A 25 -10.62 -8.77 10.27
C ARG A 25 -10.45 -10.25 10.62
N ASN A 26 -11.54 -11.00 10.55
CA ASN A 26 -11.52 -12.45 10.63
C ASN A 26 -11.69 -13.05 9.22
N LEU A 27 -10.62 -13.62 8.67
CA LEU A 27 -10.60 -14.20 7.34
C LEU A 27 -10.94 -15.70 7.31
N SER A 28 -11.22 -16.34 8.44
CA SER A 28 -11.44 -17.80 8.50
C SER A 28 -12.58 -18.27 7.59
N ALA A 29 -13.66 -17.49 7.49
CA ALA A 29 -14.77 -17.80 6.60
C ALA A 29 -14.43 -17.67 5.10
N LEU A 30 -13.41 -16.88 4.75
CA LEU A 30 -12.95 -16.65 3.38
C LEU A 30 -11.86 -17.65 2.96
N LEU A 31 -11.36 -18.46 3.89
CA LEU A 31 -10.28 -19.44 3.67
C LEU A 31 -10.76 -20.87 4.00
N PRO A 32 -11.78 -21.38 3.27
CA PRO A 32 -12.33 -22.69 3.55
C PRO A 32 -11.26 -23.77 3.33
N GLY A 33 -11.19 -24.73 4.24
CA GLY A 33 -10.21 -25.83 4.19
C GLY A 33 -8.81 -25.46 4.71
N CYS A 34 -8.63 -24.26 5.27
CA CYS A 34 -7.41 -23.84 5.93
C CYS A 34 -7.56 -23.81 7.47
N GLU A 35 -6.49 -24.13 8.17
CA GLU A 35 -6.33 -23.79 9.58
C GLU A 35 -5.84 -22.35 9.66
N THR A 36 -6.60 -21.44 10.25
CA THR A 36 -6.31 -20.00 10.18
C THR A 36 -6.12 -19.42 11.58
N ASP A 37 -4.92 -18.89 11.83
CA ASP A 37 -4.61 -18.08 13.02
C ASP A 37 -4.63 -16.59 12.66
N HIS A 38 -5.07 -15.74 13.60
CA HIS A 38 -5.04 -14.29 13.48
C HIS A 38 -4.11 -13.72 14.53
N VAL A 39 -3.10 -12.95 14.12
CA VAL A 39 -2.06 -12.41 14.99
C VAL A 39 -1.93 -10.91 14.80
N PHE A 40 -1.99 -10.17 15.91
CA PHE A 40 -1.74 -8.75 15.93
C PHE A 40 -0.25 -8.50 16.19
N LEU A 41 0.38 -7.77 15.29
CA LEU A 41 1.79 -7.40 15.37
C LEU A 41 1.93 -6.05 16.05
N ASN A 42 2.87 -5.96 16.98
CA ASN A 42 3.27 -4.71 17.60
C ASN A 42 4.52 -4.16 16.90
N LYS A 43 4.52 -2.89 16.53
CA LYS A 43 5.60 -2.21 15.80
C LYS A 43 6.99 -2.48 16.39
N LEU A 44 7.11 -2.37 17.71
CA LEU A 44 8.39 -2.52 18.39
C LEU A 44 8.89 -3.97 18.46
N PHE A 45 7.99 -4.94 18.26
CA PHE A 45 8.30 -6.35 18.43
C PHE A 45 8.07 -7.19 17.18
N THR A 46 7.78 -6.56 16.03
CA THR A 46 7.46 -7.23 14.76
C THR A 46 8.41 -8.38 14.42
N TYR A 47 9.71 -8.12 14.39
CA TYR A 47 10.71 -9.16 14.10
C TYR A 47 10.67 -10.32 15.10
N ARG A 48 10.60 -10.02 16.40
CA ARG A 48 10.55 -11.04 17.45
C ARG A 48 9.31 -11.91 17.35
N GLN A 49 8.15 -11.29 17.13
CA GLN A 49 6.88 -12.00 16.96
C GLN A 49 6.92 -12.92 15.73
N LEU A 50 7.36 -12.42 14.58
CA LEU A 50 7.47 -13.22 13.34
C LEU A 50 8.49 -14.36 13.49
N ARG A 51 9.59 -14.17 14.19
CA ARG A 51 10.56 -15.23 14.50
C ARG A 51 9.94 -16.34 15.34
N GLU A 52 9.08 -16.04 16.30
CA GLU A 52 8.35 -17.05 17.06
C GLU A 52 7.29 -17.75 16.20
N LEU A 53 6.56 -17.00 15.36
CA LEU A 53 5.57 -17.57 14.44
C LEU A 53 6.20 -18.51 13.40
N LYS A 54 7.43 -18.25 12.96
CA LYS A 54 8.19 -19.16 12.08
C LYS A 54 8.25 -20.59 12.61
N LYS A 55 8.35 -20.77 13.94
CA LYS A 55 8.41 -22.08 14.58
C LYS A 55 7.12 -22.89 14.41
N LYS A 56 5.99 -22.23 14.18
CA LYS A 56 4.68 -22.86 13.97
C LYS A 56 4.48 -23.42 12.57
N LYS A 57 5.40 -23.15 11.62
CA LYS A 57 5.44 -23.73 10.27
C LYS A 57 4.16 -23.45 9.47
N TYR A 58 3.73 -22.20 9.39
CA TYR A 58 2.65 -21.80 8.49
C TYR A 58 3.06 -21.97 7.03
N ASP A 59 2.10 -22.37 6.19
CA ASP A 59 2.28 -22.44 4.74
C ASP A 59 2.35 -21.04 4.10
N VAL A 60 1.64 -20.06 4.67
CA VAL A 60 1.65 -18.68 4.19
C VAL A 60 1.21 -17.71 5.29
N PHE A 61 1.76 -16.51 5.23
CA PHE A 61 1.34 -15.36 6.03
C PHE A 61 0.51 -14.42 5.14
N VAL A 62 -0.74 -14.17 5.52
CA VAL A 62 -1.58 -13.15 4.90
C VAL A 62 -1.27 -11.83 5.59
N ASN A 63 -0.54 -10.95 4.90
CA ASN A 63 -0.14 -9.66 5.46
C ASN A 63 -1.22 -8.61 5.20
N LEU A 64 -1.80 -8.07 6.27
CA LEU A 64 -2.74 -6.95 6.24
C LEU A 64 -2.15 -5.67 6.86
N CYS A 65 -0.83 -5.65 7.13
CA CYS A 65 -0.16 -4.47 7.65
C CYS A 65 0.26 -3.57 6.49
N GLU A 66 -0.22 -2.33 6.52
CA GLU A 66 0.03 -1.31 5.50
C GLU A 66 0.60 -0.03 6.13
N GLY A 67 1.21 0.83 5.33
CA GLY A 67 1.69 2.14 5.74
C GLY A 67 3.20 2.32 5.57
N TYR A 68 3.69 3.42 6.09
CA TYR A 68 5.07 3.84 5.92
C TYR A 68 5.93 3.48 7.15
N LEU A 69 7.24 3.43 6.95
CA LEU A 69 8.18 2.96 7.98
C LEU A 69 8.18 3.85 9.23
N ASP A 70 7.97 5.14 9.07
CA ASP A 70 7.92 6.13 10.14
C ASP A 70 6.62 6.13 10.96
N TRP A 71 5.60 5.38 10.52
CA TRP A 71 4.37 5.25 11.28
C TRP A 71 4.58 4.45 12.57
N SER A 72 3.83 4.78 13.61
CA SER A 72 3.87 4.10 14.92
C SER A 72 3.24 2.71 14.92
N VAL A 73 2.66 2.28 13.79
CA VAL A 73 2.01 0.97 13.62
C VAL A 73 2.81 0.06 12.67
N PRO A 74 2.67 -1.28 12.78
CA PRO A 74 3.27 -2.22 11.86
C PRO A 74 2.85 -1.94 10.41
N SER A 75 3.84 -1.81 9.54
CA SER A 75 3.66 -1.35 8.16
C SER A 75 4.64 -2.08 7.22
N ILE A 76 5.37 -1.39 6.37
CA ILE A 76 6.40 -1.99 5.49
C ILE A 76 7.49 -2.76 6.26
N ASP A 77 7.76 -2.42 7.52
CA ASP A 77 8.68 -3.17 8.38
C ASP A 77 8.28 -4.64 8.56
N VAL A 78 6.98 -4.96 8.46
CA VAL A 78 6.49 -6.35 8.47
C VAL A 78 7.02 -7.10 7.25
N ILE A 79 6.98 -6.48 6.07
CA ILE A 79 7.51 -7.07 4.83
C ILE A 79 9.01 -7.30 4.95
N HIS A 80 9.77 -6.30 5.43
CA HIS A 80 11.21 -6.44 5.68
C HIS A 80 11.52 -7.63 6.60
N CYS A 81 10.74 -7.78 7.67
CA CYS A 81 10.91 -8.89 8.61
C CYS A 81 10.53 -10.25 8.00
N LEU A 82 9.47 -10.32 7.20
CA LEU A 82 9.04 -11.54 6.51
C LEU A 82 10.12 -12.00 5.50
N GLU A 83 10.66 -11.08 4.72
CA GLU A 83 11.75 -11.35 3.77
C GLU A 83 13.04 -11.78 4.48
N LEU A 84 13.46 -11.06 5.51
CA LEU A 84 14.64 -11.40 6.30
C LEU A 84 14.53 -12.79 6.94
N LEU A 85 13.33 -13.19 7.35
CA LEU A 85 13.06 -14.51 7.91
C LEU A 85 12.79 -15.58 6.85
N ASN A 86 12.75 -15.22 5.57
CA ASN A 86 12.40 -16.07 4.43
C ASN A 86 11.05 -16.80 4.67
N LEU A 87 10.02 -16.02 4.98
CA LEU A 87 8.66 -16.51 5.22
C LEU A 87 7.78 -16.24 4.00
N PRO A 88 6.97 -17.20 3.54
CA PRO A 88 6.04 -16.98 2.43
C PRO A 88 4.89 -16.07 2.87
N TYR A 89 4.60 -15.01 2.11
CA TYR A 89 3.56 -14.04 2.46
C TYR A 89 2.81 -13.53 1.23
N THR A 90 1.67 -12.89 1.46
CA THR A 90 0.86 -12.22 0.43
C THR A 90 1.19 -10.73 0.33
N GLY A 91 1.06 -10.19 -0.87
CA GLY A 91 1.31 -8.78 -1.15
C GLY A 91 2.65 -8.54 -1.87
N PRO A 92 2.98 -7.28 -2.12
CA PRO A 92 4.21 -6.89 -2.79
C PRO A 92 5.44 -7.07 -1.88
N ASN A 93 6.60 -7.23 -2.48
CA ASN A 93 7.86 -7.15 -1.75
C ASN A 93 8.24 -5.68 -1.48
N GLU A 94 9.32 -5.47 -0.71
CA GLU A 94 9.76 -4.12 -0.32
C GLU A 94 10.08 -3.21 -1.53
N VAL A 95 10.55 -3.77 -2.64
CA VAL A 95 10.97 -3.02 -3.83
C VAL A 95 9.78 -2.41 -4.56
N ILE A 96 8.64 -3.13 -4.58
CA ILE A 96 7.42 -2.71 -5.29
C ILE A 96 6.25 -2.43 -4.35
N TYR A 97 6.53 -2.20 -3.08
CA TYR A 97 5.51 -1.93 -2.08
C TYR A 97 4.74 -0.64 -2.35
N ASP A 98 5.45 0.44 -2.66
CA ASP A 98 4.86 1.73 -3.03
C ASP A 98 5.41 2.19 -4.40
N PRO A 99 4.94 1.58 -5.50
CA PRO A 99 5.44 1.92 -6.83
C PRO A 99 4.94 3.31 -7.25
N SER A 100 5.80 4.08 -7.92
CA SER A 100 5.36 5.33 -8.52
C SER A 100 4.24 5.08 -9.55
N LYS A 101 3.33 6.04 -9.71
CA LYS A 101 2.27 5.96 -10.71
C LYS A 101 2.81 5.82 -12.13
N GLU A 102 3.98 6.41 -12.39
CA GLU A 102 4.70 6.27 -13.66
C GLU A 102 5.15 4.82 -13.90
N LEU A 103 5.74 4.16 -12.89
CA LEU A 103 6.12 2.75 -12.97
C LEU A 103 4.89 1.86 -13.19
N MET A 104 3.80 2.11 -12.48
CA MET A 104 2.55 1.36 -12.67
C MET A 104 2.03 1.48 -14.10
N LYS A 105 2.05 2.69 -14.69
CA LYS A 105 1.63 2.92 -16.08
C LYS A 105 2.57 2.24 -17.07
N TYR A 106 3.88 2.26 -16.82
CA TYR A 106 4.85 1.56 -17.66
C TYR A 106 4.61 0.05 -17.67
N VAL A 107 4.38 -0.56 -16.49
CA VAL A 107 4.04 -1.99 -16.40
C VAL A 107 2.73 -2.28 -17.12
N ALA A 108 1.70 -1.46 -16.93
CA ALA A 108 0.42 -1.60 -17.65
C ALA A 108 0.63 -1.57 -19.17
N PHE A 109 1.43 -0.64 -19.67
CA PHE A 109 1.80 -0.57 -21.10
C PHE A 109 2.49 -1.86 -21.57
N CYS A 110 3.46 -2.38 -20.81
CA CYS A 110 4.13 -3.64 -21.14
C CYS A 110 3.17 -4.85 -21.16
N CYS A 111 2.09 -4.78 -20.39
CA CYS A 111 1.06 -5.82 -20.33
C CYS A 111 -0.12 -5.56 -21.29
N ASN A 112 -0.04 -4.60 -22.21
CA ASN A 112 -1.12 -4.17 -23.10
C ASN A 112 -2.40 -3.73 -22.35
N VAL A 113 -2.27 -3.18 -21.16
CA VAL A 113 -3.38 -2.60 -20.38
C VAL A 113 -3.43 -1.11 -20.64
N ASN A 114 -4.56 -0.64 -21.18
CA ASN A 114 -4.74 0.77 -21.46
C ASN A 114 -4.86 1.60 -20.17
N THR A 115 -4.12 2.70 -20.11
CA THR A 115 -4.22 3.68 -19.02
C THR A 115 -4.45 5.08 -19.61
N PRO A 116 -5.10 6.00 -18.88
CA PRO A 116 -5.23 7.38 -19.31
C PRO A 116 -3.87 8.00 -19.62
N ALA A 117 -3.83 8.89 -20.63
CA ALA A 117 -2.65 9.70 -20.90
C ALA A 117 -2.29 10.55 -19.66
N TYR A 118 -1.01 10.83 -19.48
CA TYR A 118 -0.54 11.57 -18.32
C TYR A 118 0.69 12.42 -18.65
N ILE A 119 0.95 13.39 -17.81
CA ILE A 119 2.19 14.16 -17.77
C ILE A 119 2.70 14.12 -16.34
N LYS A 120 3.98 13.87 -16.16
CA LYS A 120 4.65 14.04 -14.87
C LYS A 120 5.11 15.49 -14.77
N VAL A 121 4.56 16.21 -13.82
CA VAL A 121 4.93 17.59 -13.54
C VAL A 121 6.08 17.61 -12.53
N THR A 122 7.10 18.39 -12.81
CA THR A 122 8.27 18.67 -11.99
C THR A 122 8.45 20.19 -11.91
N GLU A 123 9.31 20.67 -11.01
CA GLU A 123 9.63 22.11 -10.95
C GLU A 123 10.13 22.67 -12.29
N GLU A 124 10.83 21.86 -13.07
CA GLU A 124 11.38 22.26 -14.37
C GLU A 124 10.32 22.51 -15.43
N ASN A 125 9.23 21.70 -15.43
CA ASN A 125 8.20 21.76 -16.47
C ASN A 125 6.84 22.29 -15.97
N ALA A 126 6.74 22.71 -14.71
CA ALA A 126 5.48 23.20 -14.11
C ALA A 126 4.89 24.42 -14.82
N LYS A 127 5.71 25.19 -15.55
CA LYS A 127 5.29 26.36 -16.34
C LYS A 127 4.95 26.07 -17.79
N GLU A 128 5.09 24.81 -18.22
CA GLU A 128 4.73 24.42 -19.59
C GLU A 128 3.20 24.45 -19.79
N ASN A 129 2.79 24.71 -21.02
CA ASN A 129 1.39 24.64 -21.39
C ASN A 129 0.93 23.17 -21.46
N ILE A 130 0.31 22.70 -20.36
CA ILE A 130 -0.17 21.33 -20.21
C ILE A 130 -1.39 21.07 -21.11
N SER A 131 -2.25 22.07 -21.34
CA SER A 131 -3.44 21.94 -22.20
C SER A 131 -3.10 21.67 -23.67
N SER A 132 -1.88 21.99 -24.09
CA SER A 132 -1.41 21.59 -25.43
C SER A 132 -1.15 20.08 -25.57
N LYS A 133 -0.95 19.38 -24.44
CA LYS A 133 -0.56 17.97 -24.39
C LYS A 133 -1.68 17.06 -23.89
N LEU A 134 -2.57 17.55 -23.02
CA LEU A 134 -3.70 16.83 -22.45
C LEU A 134 -4.99 17.64 -22.56
N LYS A 135 -6.12 16.95 -22.64
CA LYS A 135 -7.45 17.57 -22.69
C LYS A 135 -8.11 17.56 -21.31
N PHE A 136 -8.74 18.69 -20.95
CA PHE A 136 -9.57 18.78 -19.75
C PHE A 136 -10.86 17.92 -19.85
N PRO A 137 -11.42 17.44 -18.75
CA PRO A 137 -10.92 17.62 -17.37
C PRO A 137 -9.67 16.78 -17.07
N LEU A 138 -8.79 17.30 -16.20
CA LEU A 138 -7.59 16.61 -15.74
C LEU A 138 -7.73 16.25 -14.26
N PHE A 139 -7.10 15.17 -13.84
CA PHE A 139 -7.03 14.76 -12.45
C PHE A 139 -5.58 14.83 -11.97
N ILE A 140 -5.33 15.74 -11.03
CA ILE A 140 -4.01 15.92 -10.42
C ILE A 140 -3.86 14.96 -9.24
N LYS A 141 -2.70 14.35 -9.14
CA LYS A 141 -2.38 13.49 -8.00
C LYS A 141 -0.87 13.42 -7.76
N PRO A 142 -0.43 13.17 -6.53
CA PRO A 142 0.98 12.95 -6.25
C PRO A 142 1.56 11.81 -7.10
N ALA A 143 2.79 11.98 -7.58
CA ALA A 143 3.48 10.96 -8.38
C ALA A 143 3.74 9.67 -7.60
N LYS A 144 3.97 9.82 -6.29
CA LYS A 144 4.04 8.75 -5.30
C LYS A 144 3.00 9.07 -4.22
N ALA A 145 2.42 8.15 -3.65
CA ALA A 145 1.55 8.04 -2.49
C ALA A 145 0.36 7.12 -2.80
N GLY A 146 0.04 6.25 -1.85
CA GLY A 146 -1.16 5.43 -1.82
C GLY A 146 -2.32 6.11 -1.07
N ASP A 147 -3.38 5.37 -0.78
CA ASP A 147 -4.50 5.73 0.11
C ASP A 147 -5.14 7.10 -0.12
N SER A 148 -5.13 7.57 -1.37
CA SER A 148 -5.63 8.89 -1.75
C SER A 148 -4.95 10.07 -1.03
N LEU A 149 -3.77 9.88 -0.47
CA LEU A 149 -3.01 10.96 0.15
C LEU A 149 -2.73 12.08 -0.86
N GLY A 150 -3.05 13.31 -0.48
CA GLY A 150 -2.91 14.49 -1.34
C GLY A 150 -3.93 14.55 -2.49
N ILE A 151 -5.07 13.89 -2.35
CA ILE A 151 -6.21 13.95 -3.27
C ILE A 151 -7.41 14.51 -2.51
N ASP A 152 -8.05 15.52 -3.10
CA ASP A 152 -9.25 16.18 -2.59
C ASP A 152 -10.17 16.61 -3.75
N ASP A 153 -11.18 17.42 -3.44
CA ASP A 153 -12.14 17.92 -4.44
C ASP A 153 -11.48 18.84 -5.47
N ASP A 154 -10.38 19.51 -5.13
CA ASP A 154 -9.62 20.41 -6.01
C ASP A 154 -8.68 19.64 -6.95
N SER A 155 -8.50 18.34 -6.73
CA SER A 155 -7.69 17.48 -7.60
C SER A 155 -8.29 17.30 -9.01
N LEU A 156 -9.60 17.56 -9.20
CA LEU A 156 -10.26 17.57 -10.50
C LEU A 156 -10.27 18.98 -11.08
N VAL A 157 -9.47 19.22 -12.11
CA VAL A 157 -9.34 20.53 -12.77
C VAL A 157 -9.98 20.53 -14.17
N ASN A 158 -10.75 21.56 -14.46
CA ASN A 158 -11.56 21.67 -15.66
C ASN A 158 -11.01 22.66 -16.69
N ASN A 159 -10.02 23.46 -16.33
CA ASN A 159 -9.41 24.46 -17.21
C ASN A 159 -8.00 24.83 -16.73
N GLU A 160 -7.27 25.58 -17.55
CA GLU A 160 -5.90 26.00 -17.31
C GLU A 160 -5.76 26.89 -16.06
N THR A 161 -6.70 27.79 -15.80
CA THR A 161 -6.66 28.69 -14.63
C THR A 161 -6.66 27.85 -13.34
N LYS A 162 -7.58 26.89 -13.22
CA LYS A 162 -7.68 26.03 -12.07
C LYS A 162 -6.47 25.07 -11.91
N LEU A 163 -5.76 24.79 -13.00
CA LEU A 163 -4.56 23.95 -12.99
C LEU A 163 -3.38 24.66 -12.32
N HIS A 164 -3.33 25.99 -12.35
CA HIS A 164 -2.22 26.81 -11.83
C HIS A 164 -2.52 27.45 -10.47
N GLU A 165 -3.69 27.25 -9.91
CA GLU A 165 -4.06 27.62 -8.54
C GLU A 165 -3.49 26.61 -7.53
#